data_2bc11afb50bd5e7c72aeb175548e8984
#
_entry.id   2bc11afb50bd5e7c72aeb175548e8984
#
_cell.length_a   1.000
_cell.length_b   1.000
_cell.length_c   1.000
_cell.angle_alpha   90.00
_cell.angle_beta   90.00
_cell.angle_gamma   90.00
#
_symmetry.space_group_name_H-M   'P 1'
#
loop_
_entity.id
_entity.type
_entity.pdbx_description
1 polymer ?
#
loop_
_entity_poly.entity_id
_entity_poly.type
_entity_poly.pdbx_seq_one_letter_code
_entity_poly.pdbx_strand_id
1 'polypeptide(L)'
;MLDDLALFAVPPRELPLVAAVFVLAAAFIFGALWGSFLNVVIARVPRGQSVVTPRSRCPKCETMITARDNIPILSWLLLRAKCRHCGAGISARYPMVELIGGVAGTVAVARFGVTLPAAELFCFILILVAISFIDLDTFRVPTGLVVALSAVGLGFGLLRWQLLGPEASGGLAGDDVVDRLIGGVVAGIMLSCIVIVATGVLRRVKDKDGNPRVPPGEWAMGWGDPMILAALGFCLGWQAMPLTLFLASVIGSVIGIVLKATGQLKDRGPISDDDPWIPPDDAVPFGPFLALGGVLAAFFGDAIHARLLPLLGLGDGGVLLRYLE
;
A
#
# COMPACT_ATOMS: atom_id res chain seq x y z
N MET A 1 3.39 -17.13 32.10
CA MET A 1 4.22 -16.63 30.99
C MET A 1 3.41 -16.21 29.75
N LEU A 2 2.22 -16.81 29.48
CA LEU A 2 1.30 -16.30 28.43
C LEU A 2 0.39 -15.19 28.95
N ASP A 3 0.08 -15.17 30.25
CA ASP A 3 -0.76 -14.12 30.85
C ASP A 3 -0.06 -12.75 30.94
N ASP A 4 1.27 -12.72 31.01
CA ASP A 4 2.03 -11.47 30.99
C ASP A 4 2.06 -10.82 29.58
N LEU A 5 1.85 -11.59 28.52
CA LEU A 5 1.69 -11.06 27.16
C LEU A 5 0.31 -10.43 26.94
N ALA A 6 -0.68 -10.78 27.74
CA ALA A 6 -2.01 -10.18 27.68
C ALA A 6 -2.00 -8.68 28.04
N LEU A 7 -1.02 -8.22 28.82
CA LEU A 7 -0.88 -6.80 29.18
C LEU A 7 -0.60 -5.90 27.95
N PHE A 8 0.05 -6.45 26.92
CA PHE A 8 0.33 -5.75 25.66
C PHE A 8 -0.81 -5.83 24.64
N ALA A 9 -1.78 -6.74 24.85
CA ALA A 9 -2.94 -6.91 23.99
C ALA A 9 -4.08 -5.93 24.30
N VAL A 10 -3.98 -5.18 25.42
CA VAL A 10 -5.00 -4.19 25.81
C VAL A 10 -4.97 -3.03 24.80
N PRO A 11 -6.08 -2.71 24.13
CA PRO A 11 -6.10 -1.57 23.23
C PRO A 11 -5.90 -0.26 24.02
N PRO A 12 -5.20 0.74 23.46
CA PRO A 12 -4.85 1.98 24.17
C PRO A 12 -6.05 2.71 24.79
N ARG A 13 -7.25 2.56 24.23
CA ARG A 13 -8.50 3.12 24.76
C ARG A 13 -8.88 2.61 26.16
N GLU A 14 -8.36 1.46 26.57
CA GLU A 14 -8.60 0.82 27.87
C GLU A 14 -7.49 1.11 28.88
N LEU A 15 -6.40 1.75 28.42
CA LEU A 15 -5.27 2.12 29.27
C LEU A 15 -5.52 3.48 29.96
N PRO A 16 -4.90 3.74 31.12
CA PRO A 16 -4.80 5.09 31.66
C PRO A 16 -4.23 6.06 30.62
N LEU A 17 -4.74 7.29 30.56
CA LEU A 17 -4.39 8.29 29.54
C LEU A 17 -2.86 8.41 29.31
N VAL A 18 -2.09 8.48 30.39
CA VAL A 18 -0.63 8.61 30.32
C VAL A 18 0.00 7.40 29.63
N ALA A 19 -0.42 6.18 29.98
CA ALA A 19 0.08 4.95 29.37
C ALA A 19 -0.33 4.86 27.89
N ALA A 20 -1.56 5.22 27.55
CA ALA A 20 -2.03 5.27 26.18
C ALA A 20 -1.19 6.23 25.32
N VAL A 21 -0.90 7.44 25.83
CA VAL A 21 -0.06 8.42 25.12
C VAL A 21 1.35 7.89 24.89
N PHE A 22 1.96 7.24 25.88
CA PHE A 22 3.29 6.65 25.73
C PHE A 22 3.31 5.54 24.69
N VAL A 23 2.34 4.63 24.72
CA VAL A 23 2.24 3.52 23.77
C VAL A 23 2.06 4.03 22.33
N LEU A 24 1.15 4.99 22.13
CA LEU A 24 0.90 5.57 20.81
C LEU A 24 2.09 6.40 20.30
N ALA A 25 2.77 7.16 21.18
CA ALA A 25 3.98 7.88 20.81
C ALA A 25 5.13 6.93 20.43
N ALA A 26 5.31 5.85 21.17
CA ALA A 26 6.29 4.81 20.82
C ALA A 26 5.98 4.15 19.47
N ALA A 27 4.71 3.84 19.22
CA ALA A 27 4.25 3.30 17.93
C ALA A 27 4.50 4.29 16.78
N PHE A 28 4.27 5.58 17.00
CA PHE A 28 4.57 6.63 16.02
C PHE A 28 6.07 6.70 15.70
N ILE A 29 6.92 6.76 16.74
CA ILE A 29 8.37 6.81 16.57
C ILE A 29 8.88 5.58 15.82
N PHE A 30 8.44 4.40 16.24
CA PHE A 30 8.77 3.14 15.57
C PHE A 30 8.35 3.16 14.10
N GLY A 31 7.11 3.57 13.83
CA GLY A 31 6.58 3.68 12.47
C GLY A 31 7.35 4.70 11.61
N ALA A 32 7.71 5.85 12.17
CA ALA A 32 8.49 6.87 11.47
C ALA A 32 9.92 6.40 11.14
N LEU A 33 10.55 5.60 12.01
CA LEU A 33 11.84 4.96 11.72
C LEU A 33 11.74 3.99 10.52
N TRP A 34 10.68 3.18 10.47
CA TRP A 34 10.41 2.32 9.31
C TRP A 34 10.08 3.15 8.06
N GLY A 35 9.36 4.26 8.19
CA GLY A 35 9.12 5.22 7.10
C GLY A 35 10.42 5.80 6.54
N SER A 36 11.39 6.10 7.40
CA SER A 36 12.73 6.55 6.97
C SER A 36 13.47 5.47 6.19
N PHE A 37 13.40 4.20 6.64
CA PHE A 37 13.92 3.07 5.88
C PHE A 37 13.18 2.87 4.55
N LEU A 38 11.88 3.10 4.55
CA LEU A 38 11.05 3.00 3.34
C LEU A 38 11.52 3.94 2.22
N ASN A 39 11.98 5.15 2.56
CA ASN A 39 12.60 6.07 1.59
C ASN A 39 13.81 5.43 0.88
N VAL A 40 14.59 4.61 1.58
CA VAL A 40 15.70 3.86 0.98
C VAL A 40 15.19 2.76 0.05
N VAL A 41 14.15 2.03 0.46
CA VAL A 41 13.51 0.98 -0.36
C VAL A 41 12.98 1.59 -1.65
N ILE A 42 12.20 2.68 -1.56
CA ILE A 42 11.61 3.39 -2.70
C ILE A 42 12.69 3.84 -3.69
N ALA A 43 13.81 4.36 -3.19
CA ALA A 43 14.87 4.86 -4.05
C ALA A 43 15.73 3.76 -4.70
N ARG A 44 15.93 2.64 -4.01
CA ARG A 44 16.95 1.63 -4.42
C ARG A 44 16.38 0.38 -5.07
N VAL A 45 15.20 -0.09 -4.63
CA VAL A 45 14.62 -1.32 -5.18
C VAL A 45 14.39 -1.25 -6.68
N PRO A 46 13.84 -0.15 -7.26
CA PRO A 46 13.66 -0.06 -8.71
C PRO A 46 14.97 -0.12 -9.50
N ARG A 47 16.08 0.28 -8.87
CA ARG A 47 17.44 0.29 -9.46
C ARG A 47 18.22 -0.99 -9.20
N GLY A 48 17.63 -2.01 -8.58
CA GLY A 48 18.32 -3.24 -8.21
C GLY A 48 19.46 -3.04 -7.18
N GLN A 49 19.47 -1.93 -6.45
CA GLN A 49 20.52 -1.58 -5.50
C GLN A 49 20.24 -2.17 -4.11
N SER A 50 21.30 -2.49 -3.37
CA SER A 50 21.19 -2.97 -2.00
C SER A 50 20.56 -1.92 -1.08
N VAL A 51 19.53 -2.34 -0.32
CA VAL A 51 18.88 -1.49 0.69
C VAL A 51 19.69 -1.39 1.99
N VAL A 52 20.70 -2.23 2.16
CA VAL A 52 21.53 -2.28 3.39
C VAL A 52 22.79 -1.44 3.23
N THR A 53 23.48 -1.54 2.10
CA THR A 53 24.75 -0.86 1.83
C THR A 53 24.73 -0.17 0.46
N PRO A 54 25.42 0.97 0.31
CA PRO A 54 26.08 1.81 1.32
C PRO A 54 25.10 2.60 2.19
N ARG A 55 25.56 3.28 3.23
CA ARG A 55 24.74 4.20 4.04
C ARG A 55 24.22 5.38 3.21
N SER A 56 23.15 6.01 3.68
CA SER A 56 22.53 7.15 3.01
C SER A 56 23.51 8.32 2.87
N ARG A 57 23.51 8.97 1.69
CA ARG A 57 24.38 10.10 1.33
C ARG A 57 23.57 11.21 0.71
N CYS A 58 24.08 12.42 0.79
CA CYS A 58 23.51 13.53 0.05
C CYS A 58 23.76 13.31 -1.46
N PRO A 59 22.74 13.40 -2.33
CA PRO A 59 22.94 13.14 -3.77
C PRO A 59 23.78 14.21 -4.48
N LYS A 60 23.98 15.40 -3.87
CA LYS A 60 24.78 16.49 -4.47
C LYS A 60 26.24 16.54 -4.01
N CYS A 61 26.51 16.31 -2.73
CA CYS A 61 27.89 16.39 -2.20
C CYS A 61 28.45 15.05 -1.73
N GLU A 62 27.67 13.96 -1.90
CA GLU A 62 28.02 12.59 -1.54
C GLU A 62 28.44 12.36 -0.08
N THR A 63 28.38 13.40 0.76
CA THR A 63 28.68 13.30 2.18
C THR A 63 27.69 12.38 2.86
N MET A 64 28.17 11.46 3.70
CA MET A 64 27.32 10.53 4.46
C MET A 64 26.44 11.28 5.45
N ILE A 65 25.18 10.87 5.52
CA ILE A 65 24.21 11.42 6.47
C ILE A 65 24.50 10.83 7.85
N THR A 66 24.73 11.70 8.84
CA THR A 66 24.97 11.29 10.23
C THR A 66 23.66 10.84 10.89
N ALA A 67 23.74 10.04 11.96
CA ALA A 67 22.55 9.56 12.66
C ALA A 67 21.66 10.73 13.18
N ARG A 68 22.26 11.82 13.66
CA ARG A 68 21.52 13.02 14.13
C ARG A 68 20.77 13.75 13.00
N ASP A 69 21.26 13.62 11.75
CA ASP A 69 20.64 14.22 10.56
C ASP A 69 19.67 13.27 9.87
N ASN A 70 19.46 12.10 10.47
CA ASN A 70 18.56 11.04 9.98
C ASN A 70 17.46 10.70 11.00
N ILE A 71 17.18 11.59 11.96
CA ILE A 71 16.04 11.45 12.87
C ILE A 71 14.78 11.79 12.07
N PRO A 72 13.83 10.84 11.92
CA PRO A 72 12.67 11.04 11.04
C PRO A 72 11.92 12.34 11.36
N ILE A 73 11.51 13.04 10.33
CA ILE A 73 10.75 14.30 10.36
C ILE A 73 11.53 15.44 11.02
N LEU A 74 12.06 15.18 12.22
CA LEU A 74 12.73 16.19 13.05
C LEU A 74 13.97 16.77 12.37
N SER A 75 14.82 15.91 11.77
CA SER A 75 16.02 16.37 11.08
C SER A 75 15.69 17.28 9.90
N TRP A 76 14.67 16.96 9.14
CA TRP A 76 14.22 17.77 8.00
C TRP A 76 13.76 19.17 8.47
N LEU A 77 13.01 19.25 9.55
CA LEU A 77 12.55 20.51 10.15
C LEU A 77 13.74 21.33 10.70
N LEU A 78 14.62 20.72 11.49
CA LEU A 78 15.77 21.40 12.09
C LEU A 78 16.79 21.89 11.02
N LEU A 79 16.95 21.13 9.95
CA LEU A 79 17.81 21.48 8.83
C LEU A 79 17.13 22.43 7.83
N ARG A 80 15.86 22.81 8.08
CA ARG A 80 15.07 23.68 7.20
C ARG A 80 15.06 23.17 5.76
N ALA A 81 14.85 21.87 5.61
CA ALA A 81 14.83 21.17 4.32
C ALA A 81 16.14 21.30 3.50
N LYS A 82 17.30 21.48 4.12
CA LYS A 82 18.59 21.68 3.43
C LYS A 82 19.67 20.74 3.98
N CYS A 83 20.55 20.29 3.08
CA CYS A 83 21.72 19.51 3.48
C CYS A 83 22.64 20.37 4.38
N ARG A 84 23.11 19.81 5.50
CA ARG A 84 24.02 20.48 6.45
C ARG A 84 25.33 20.93 5.80
N HIS A 85 25.84 20.17 4.83
CA HIS A 85 27.17 20.40 4.24
C HIS A 85 27.13 21.31 3.02
N CYS A 86 26.23 21.07 2.06
CA CYS A 86 26.22 21.81 0.80
C CYS A 86 25.00 22.73 0.60
N GLY A 87 24.06 22.75 1.57
CA GLY A 87 22.86 23.58 1.47
C GLY A 87 21.82 23.13 0.42
N ALA A 88 22.06 21.99 -0.25
CA ALA A 88 21.11 21.47 -1.24
C ALA A 88 19.75 21.16 -0.60
N GLY A 89 18.65 21.47 -1.30
CA GLY A 89 17.30 21.22 -0.83
C GLY A 89 17.00 19.71 -0.66
N ILE A 90 16.31 19.35 0.44
CA ILE A 90 15.80 18.01 0.71
C ILE A 90 14.29 18.01 0.43
N SER A 91 13.83 17.13 -0.47
CA SER A 91 12.42 17.04 -0.85
C SER A 91 11.52 16.78 0.37
N ALA A 92 10.35 17.42 0.40
CA ALA A 92 9.31 17.19 1.40
C ALA A 92 8.72 15.76 1.36
N ARG A 93 8.97 15.02 0.28
CA ARG A 93 8.58 13.61 0.17
C ARG A 93 9.20 12.75 1.28
N TYR A 94 10.46 13.03 1.68
CA TYR A 94 11.13 12.26 2.74
C TYR A 94 10.37 12.30 4.06
N PRO A 95 10.13 13.48 4.67
CA PRO A 95 9.36 13.53 5.92
C PRO A 95 7.89 13.12 5.74
N MET A 96 7.32 13.22 4.54
CA MET A 96 5.96 12.74 4.27
C MET A 96 5.87 11.20 4.38
N VAL A 97 6.80 10.46 3.80
CA VAL A 97 6.84 8.99 3.91
C VAL A 97 7.10 8.57 5.36
N GLU A 98 7.96 9.30 6.08
CA GLU A 98 8.23 9.07 7.50
C GLU A 98 6.96 9.32 8.36
N LEU A 99 6.22 10.38 8.07
CA LEU A 99 4.95 10.68 8.73
C LEU A 99 3.90 9.59 8.47
N ILE A 100 3.77 9.13 7.22
CA ILE A 100 2.86 8.04 6.86
C ILE A 100 3.22 6.78 7.65
N GLY A 101 4.51 6.44 7.76
CA GLY A 101 4.98 5.32 8.57
C GLY A 101 4.61 5.48 10.05
N GLY A 102 4.83 6.69 10.61
CA GLY A 102 4.46 7.00 12.00
C GLY A 102 2.95 6.87 12.24
N VAL A 103 2.14 7.44 11.36
CA VAL A 103 0.67 7.33 11.43
C VAL A 103 0.23 5.87 11.29
N ALA A 104 0.81 5.10 10.37
CA ALA A 104 0.49 3.69 10.20
C ALA A 104 0.75 2.88 11.48
N GLY A 105 1.89 3.08 12.14
CA GLY A 105 2.20 2.44 13.41
C GLY A 105 1.23 2.83 14.52
N THR A 106 0.92 4.13 14.62
CA THR A 106 -0.06 4.64 15.60
C THR A 106 -1.45 4.05 15.39
N VAL A 107 -1.93 4.05 14.14
CA VAL A 107 -3.28 3.55 13.81
C VAL A 107 -3.37 2.04 14.03
N ALA A 108 -2.34 1.29 13.65
CA ALA A 108 -2.30 -0.16 13.88
C ALA A 108 -2.41 -0.51 15.37
N VAL A 109 -1.63 0.17 16.21
CA VAL A 109 -1.65 -0.04 17.66
C VAL A 109 -2.93 0.53 18.30
N ALA A 110 -3.43 1.66 17.84
CA ALA A 110 -4.69 2.23 18.34
C ALA A 110 -5.88 1.29 18.10
N ARG A 111 -5.89 0.58 16.96
CA ARG A 111 -6.97 -0.33 16.58
C ARG A 111 -6.88 -1.68 17.29
N PHE A 112 -5.70 -2.27 17.33
CA PHE A 112 -5.50 -3.67 17.72
C PHE A 112 -4.63 -3.86 18.99
N GLY A 113 -4.16 -2.78 19.62
CA GLY A 113 -3.14 -2.91 20.67
C GLY A 113 -1.79 -3.37 20.09
N VAL A 114 -0.90 -3.83 20.96
CA VAL A 114 0.40 -4.39 20.53
C VAL A 114 0.23 -5.89 20.27
N THR A 115 -0.33 -6.24 19.13
CA THR A 115 -0.76 -7.61 18.78
C THR A 115 -0.28 -7.99 17.36
N LEU A 116 -0.45 -9.27 17.00
CA LEU A 116 -0.18 -9.75 15.64
C LEU A 116 -1.00 -9.03 14.56
N PRO A 117 -2.33 -8.79 14.73
CA PRO A 117 -3.09 -7.97 13.79
C PRO A 117 -2.55 -6.54 13.60
N ALA A 118 -2.04 -5.91 14.67
CA ALA A 118 -1.39 -4.60 14.53
C ALA A 118 -0.11 -4.67 13.70
N ALA A 119 0.71 -5.70 13.91
CA ALA A 119 1.92 -5.92 13.12
C ALA A 119 1.60 -6.21 11.65
N GLU A 120 0.56 -7.01 11.39
CA GLU A 120 0.05 -7.30 10.04
C GLU A 120 -0.39 -6.01 9.33
N LEU A 121 -1.26 -5.21 9.95
CA LEU A 121 -1.74 -3.94 9.39
C LEU A 121 -0.59 -2.98 9.13
N PHE A 122 0.36 -2.88 10.04
CA PHE A 122 1.52 -2.03 9.89
C PHE A 122 2.38 -2.44 8.69
N CYS A 123 2.75 -3.73 8.58
CA CYS A 123 3.52 -4.25 7.43
C CYS A 123 2.76 -4.06 6.12
N PHE A 124 1.45 -4.34 6.12
CA PHE A 124 0.56 -4.14 4.98
C PHE A 124 0.63 -2.70 4.46
N ILE A 125 0.41 -1.70 5.33
CA ILE A 125 0.44 -0.29 4.92
C ILE A 125 1.84 0.11 4.42
N LEU A 126 2.92 -0.28 5.11
CA LEU A 126 4.27 0.10 4.70
C LEU A 126 4.64 -0.43 3.32
N ILE A 127 4.31 -1.69 3.02
CA ILE A 127 4.62 -2.29 1.72
C ILE A 127 3.79 -1.61 0.62
N LEU A 128 2.52 -1.33 0.87
CA LEU A 128 1.67 -0.61 -0.06
C LEU A 128 2.17 0.81 -0.34
N VAL A 129 2.66 1.51 0.68
CA VAL A 129 3.30 2.82 0.51
C VAL A 129 4.53 2.72 -0.38
N ALA A 130 5.40 1.72 -0.15
CA ALA A 130 6.57 1.51 -1.01
C ALA A 130 6.18 1.23 -2.46
N ILE A 131 5.25 0.31 -2.70
CA ILE A 131 4.74 -0.01 -4.04
C ILE A 131 4.18 1.24 -4.71
N SER A 132 3.32 2.00 -3.98
CA SER A 132 2.68 3.21 -4.52
C SER A 132 3.69 4.27 -4.95
N PHE A 133 4.68 4.57 -4.12
CA PHE A 133 5.68 5.59 -4.48
C PHE A 133 6.61 5.13 -5.60
N ILE A 134 6.94 3.84 -5.68
CA ILE A 134 7.73 3.29 -6.78
C ILE A 134 6.92 3.33 -8.08
N ASP A 135 5.66 2.96 -8.05
CA ASP A 135 4.78 2.97 -9.21
C ASP A 135 4.53 4.41 -9.71
N LEU A 136 4.37 5.38 -8.81
CA LEU A 136 4.29 6.81 -9.16
C LEU A 136 5.56 7.33 -9.84
N ASP A 137 6.73 6.81 -9.48
CA ASP A 137 8.00 7.24 -10.03
C ASP A 137 8.37 6.53 -11.33
N THR A 138 8.04 5.24 -11.44
CA THR A 138 8.60 4.36 -12.46
C THR A 138 7.56 3.69 -13.34
N PHE A 139 6.28 3.80 -13.02
CA PHE A 139 5.19 3.03 -13.65
C PHE A 139 5.45 1.51 -13.63
N ARG A 140 6.21 1.06 -12.65
CA ARG A 140 6.60 -0.35 -12.50
C ARG A 140 6.34 -0.83 -11.08
N VAL A 141 5.78 -2.01 -11.00
CA VAL A 141 5.50 -2.68 -9.72
C VAL A 141 6.63 -3.66 -9.40
N PRO A 142 7.40 -3.45 -8.32
CA PRO A 142 8.46 -4.37 -7.94
C PRO A 142 7.89 -5.71 -7.47
N THR A 143 8.11 -6.76 -8.25
CA THR A 143 7.61 -8.11 -7.94
C THR A 143 8.01 -8.58 -6.53
N GLY A 144 9.23 -8.24 -6.08
CA GLY A 144 9.69 -8.60 -4.73
C GLY A 144 8.83 -8.01 -3.61
N LEU A 145 8.32 -6.77 -3.78
CA LEU A 145 7.42 -6.16 -2.80
C LEU A 145 6.01 -6.76 -2.86
N VAL A 146 5.53 -7.16 -4.03
CA VAL A 146 4.25 -7.88 -4.18
C VAL A 146 4.32 -9.24 -3.49
N VAL A 147 5.42 -9.98 -3.69
CA VAL A 147 5.65 -11.25 -2.99
C VAL A 147 5.75 -11.03 -1.47
N ALA A 148 6.43 -9.97 -1.02
CA ALA A 148 6.49 -9.62 0.40
C ALA A 148 5.09 -9.30 0.97
N LEU A 149 4.25 -8.57 0.24
CA LEU A 149 2.87 -8.27 0.64
C LEU A 149 2.04 -9.55 0.76
N SER A 150 2.12 -10.44 -0.25
CA SER A 150 1.45 -11.74 -0.22
C SER A 150 1.91 -12.61 0.97
N ALA A 151 3.22 -12.60 1.24
CA ALA A 151 3.79 -13.33 2.37
C ALA A 151 3.35 -12.76 3.73
N VAL A 152 3.16 -11.45 3.84
CA VAL A 152 2.56 -10.82 5.02
C VAL A 152 1.13 -11.34 5.23
N GLY A 153 0.27 -11.26 4.21
CA GLY A 153 -1.12 -11.72 4.34
C GLY A 153 -1.24 -13.20 4.73
N LEU A 154 -0.60 -14.07 3.96
CA LEU A 154 -0.66 -15.51 4.21
C LEU A 154 0.11 -15.91 5.47
N GLY A 155 1.28 -15.30 5.71
CA GLY A 155 2.14 -15.63 6.85
C GLY A 155 1.50 -15.26 8.18
N PHE A 156 0.95 -14.05 8.32
CA PHE A 156 0.22 -13.66 9.52
C PHE A 156 -1.09 -14.45 9.69
N GLY A 157 -1.81 -14.75 8.60
CA GLY A 157 -2.97 -15.62 8.64
C GLY A 157 -2.64 -17.01 9.17
N LEU A 158 -1.60 -17.65 8.62
CA LEU A 158 -1.14 -18.96 9.05
C LEU A 158 -0.62 -18.94 10.50
N LEU A 159 0.15 -17.92 10.87
CA LEU A 159 0.67 -17.79 12.25
C LEU A 159 -0.45 -17.68 13.28
N ARG A 160 -1.49 -16.88 12.99
CA ARG A 160 -2.67 -16.79 13.87
C ARG A 160 -3.42 -18.11 13.96
N TRP A 161 -3.65 -18.76 12.83
CA TRP A 161 -4.31 -20.07 12.80
C TRP A 161 -3.56 -21.11 13.67
N GLN A 162 -2.23 -21.11 13.62
CA GLN A 162 -1.41 -22.01 14.42
C GLN A 162 -1.42 -21.66 15.92
N LEU A 163 -1.38 -20.38 16.28
CA LEU A 163 -1.26 -19.95 17.69
C LEU A 163 -2.60 -19.88 18.41
N LEU A 164 -3.67 -19.49 17.71
CA LEU A 164 -4.97 -19.19 18.30
C LEU A 164 -6.07 -20.17 17.90
N GLY A 165 -5.81 -21.03 16.92
CA GLY A 165 -6.77 -21.98 16.38
C GLY A 165 -7.64 -21.42 15.26
N PRO A 166 -8.48 -22.28 14.63
CA PRO A 166 -9.28 -21.90 13.45
C PRO A 166 -10.41 -20.90 13.75
N GLU A 167 -10.77 -20.70 15.00
CA GLU A 167 -11.88 -19.81 15.39
C GLU A 167 -11.40 -18.42 15.87
N ALA A 168 -10.10 -18.14 15.76
CA ALA A 168 -9.54 -16.89 16.24
C ALA A 168 -9.84 -15.73 15.29
N SER A 169 -10.94 -15.02 15.54
CA SER A 169 -11.34 -13.82 14.81
C SER A 169 -10.56 -12.58 15.24
N GLY A 170 -10.21 -11.68 14.33
CA GLY A 170 -9.64 -10.37 14.65
C GLY A 170 -8.52 -9.85 13.78
N GLY A 171 -8.34 -10.34 12.56
CA GLY A 171 -7.37 -9.80 11.61
C GLY A 171 -7.91 -8.73 10.64
N LEU A 172 -7.13 -8.41 9.60
CA LEU A 172 -7.52 -7.47 8.52
C LEU A 172 -8.66 -8.00 7.65
N ALA A 173 -8.82 -9.31 7.58
CA ALA A 173 -9.88 -10.01 6.85
C ALA A 173 -10.28 -11.26 7.64
N GLY A 174 -11.39 -11.87 7.25
CA GLY A 174 -11.87 -13.12 7.83
C GLY A 174 -10.75 -14.13 8.09
N ASP A 175 -10.88 -14.88 9.15
CA ASP A 175 -9.78 -15.57 9.84
C ASP A 175 -9.30 -16.83 9.12
N ASP A 176 -9.89 -17.17 7.99
CA ASP A 176 -9.59 -18.40 7.27
C ASP A 176 -8.45 -18.17 6.25
N VAL A 177 -7.36 -18.91 6.43
CA VAL A 177 -6.26 -18.98 5.44
C VAL A 177 -6.79 -19.36 4.05
N VAL A 178 -7.85 -20.18 4.00
CA VAL A 178 -8.51 -20.58 2.74
C VAL A 178 -9.16 -19.37 2.08
N ASP A 179 -9.84 -18.51 2.83
CA ASP A 179 -10.46 -17.28 2.34
C ASP A 179 -9.45 -16.32 1.72
N ARG A 180 -8.30 -16.17 2.38
CA ARG A 180 -7.16 -15.39 1.86
C ARG A 180 -6.57 -16.00 0.58
N LEU A 181 -6.41 -17.31 0.53
CA LEU A 181 -5.93 -18.01 -0.68
C LEU A 181 -6.91 -17.82 -1.85
N ILE A 182 -8.20 -18.03 -1.59
CA ILE A 182 -9.25 -17.79 -2.60
C ILE A 182 -9.21 -16.32 -3.05
N GLY A 183 -9.14 -15.39 -2.09
CA GLY A 183 -9.06 -13.95 -2.34
C GLY A 183 -7.95 -13.57 -3.29
N GLY A 184 -6.72 -14.03 -3.02
CA GLY A 184 -5.57 -13.73 -3.86
C GLY A 184 -5.69 -14.33 -5.27
N VAL A 185 -6.06 -15.61 -5.37
CA VAL A 185 -6.19 -16.29 -6.66
C VAL A 185 -7.32 -15.70 -7.50
N VAL A 186 -8.51 -15.53 -6.92
CA VAL A 186 -9.68 -14.99 -7.63
C VAL A 186 -9.45 -13.54 -8.06
N ALA A 187 -8.89 -12.70 -7.18
CA ALA A 187 -8.62 -11.31 -7.50
C ALA A 187 -7.59 -11.18 -8.64
N GLY A 188 -6.52 -11.96 -8.58
CA GLY A 188 -5.49 -11.97 -9.63
C GLY A 188 -6.05 -12.42 -10.98
N ILE A 189 -6.82 -13.52 -11.02
CA ILE A 189 -7.47 -14.01 -12.24
C ILE A 189 -8.47 -12.98 -12.75
N MET A 190 -9.33 -12.44 -11.90
CA MET A 190 -10.36 -11.47 -12.28
C MET A 190 -9.75 -10.25 -12.97
N LEU A 191 -8.77 -9.61 -12.38
CA LEU A 191 -8.16 -8.42 -12.99
C LEU A 191 -7.34 -8.78 -14.23
N SER A 192 -6.68 -9.95 -14.26
CA SER A 192 -6.01 -10.45 -15.47
C SER A 192 -6.97 -10.64 -16.64
N CYS A 193 -8.14 -11.22 -16.38
CA CYS A 193 -9.20 -11.36 -17.38
C CYS A 193 -9.69 -9.99 -17.89
N ILE A 194 -9.87 -9.01 -16.99
CA ILE A 194 -10.25 -7.64 -17.36
C ILE A 194 -9.18 -7.02 -18.27
N VAL A 195 -7.90 -7.15 -17.92
CA VAL A 195 -6.78 -6.62 -18.75
C VAL A 195 -6.76 -7.26 -20.13
N ILE A 196 -6.94 -8.58 -20.22
CA ILE A 196 -6.97 -9.31 -21.50
C ILE A 196 -8.15 -8.85 -22.38
N VAL A 197 -9.36 -8.81 -21.80
CA VAL A 197 -10.57 -8.40 -22.52
C VAL A 197 -10.47 -6.93 -22.96
N ALA A 198 -10.07 -6.02 -22.04
CA ALA A 198 -9.90 -4.62 -22.35
C ALA A 198 -8.88 -4.39 -23.46
N THR A 199 -7.76 -5.10 -23.41
CA THR A 199 -6.73 -5.05 -24.48
C THR A 199 -7.29 -5.51 -25.81
N GLY A 200 -8.04 -6.64 -25.83
CA GLY A 200 -8.67 -7.16 -27.04
C GLY A 200 -9.70 -6.20 -27.64
N VAL A 201 -10.48 -5.53 -26.81
CA VAL A 201 -11.45 -4.51 -27.24
C VAL A 201 -10.75 -3.27 -27.76
N LEU A 202 -9.81 -2.71 -27.01
CA LEU A 202 -9.12 -1.46 -27.35
C LEU A 202 -8.22 -1.58 -28.59
N ARG A 203 -7.69 -2.76 -28.89
CA ARG A 203 -7.00 -3.04 -30.16
C ARG A 203 -7.93 -2.94 -31.39
N ARG A 204 -9.24 -3.16 -31.22
CA ARG A 204 -10.24 -3.02 -32.30
C ARG A 204 -10.74 -1.61 -32.46
N VAL A 205 -10.63 -0.78 -31.40
CA VAL A 205 -11.03 0.64 -31.42
C VAL A 205 -9.90 1.47 -31.99
N LYS A 206 -10.19 2.21 -33.05
CA LYS A 206 -9.23 3.12 -33.67
C LYS A 206 -9.32 4.52 -33.08
N ASP A 207 -8.19 5.21 -33.02
CA ASP A 207 -8.09 6.62 -32.71
C ASP A 207 -8.51 7.50 -33.91
N LYS A 208 -8.34 8.82 -33.78
CA LYS A 208 -8.67 9.79 -34.84
C LYS A 208 -7.76 9.64 -36.07
N ASP A 209 -6.58 9.07 -35.90
CA ASP A 209 -5.56 8.89 -36.94
C ASP A 209 -5.66 7.49 -37.59
N GLY A 210 -6.63 6.67 -37.15
CA GLY A 210 -6.90 5.33 -37.68
C GLY A 210 -6.06 4.22 -37.05
N ASN A 211 -5.24 4.52 -36.05
CA ASN A 211 -4.42 3.56 -35.33
C ASN A 211 -5.20 2.86 -34.22
N PRO A 212 -4.87 1.59 -33.86
CA PRO A 212 -5.48 0.94 -32.70
C PRO A 212 -5.08 1.70 -31.43
N ARG A 213 -6.03 1.88 -30.49
CA ARG A 213 -5.76 2.56 -29.21
C ARG A 213 -4.72 1.87 -28.35
N VAL A 214 -4.59 0.54 -28.50
CA VAL A 214 -3.51 -0.25 -27.88
C VAL A 214 -2.74 -0.91 -29.01
N PRO A 215 -1.46 -0.56 -29.22
CA PRO A 215 -0.63 -1.13 -30.27
C PRO A 215 -0.44 -2.64 -30.12
N PRO A 216 -0.12 -3.35 -31.21
CA PRO A 216 0.28 -4.75 -31.13
C PRO A 216 1.52 -4.91 -30.23
N GLY A 217 1.48 -5.86 -29.31
CA GLY A 217 2.57 -6.11 -28.33
C GLY A 217 2.39 -5.38 -27.01
N GLU A 218 1.55 -4.36 -26.92
CA GLU A 218 1.26 -3.63 -25.69
C GLU A 218 -0.03 -4.12 -25.02
N TRP A 219 -0.18 -3.82 -23.73
CA TRP A 219 -1.35 -4.14 -22.93
C TRP A 219 -2.07 -2.85 -22.52
N ALA A 220 -3.40 -2.91 -22.38
CA ALA A 220 -4.21 -1.77 -21.95
C ALA A 220 -3.90 -1.30 -20.51
N MET A 221 -3.34 -2.19 -19.69
CA MET A 221 -2.94 -1.94 -18.31
C MET A 221 -1.71 -2.80 -17.98
N GLY A 222 -0.85 -2.35 -17.10
CA GLY A 222 0.33 -3.10 -16.67
C GLY A 222 0.00 -4.40 -15.93
N TRP A 223 0.80 -5.43 -16.13
CA TRP A 223 0.66 -6.70 -15.39
C TRP A 223 0.94 -6.58 -13.89
N GLY A 224 1.51 -5.47 -13.44
CA GLY A 224 1.72 -5.17 -12.03
C GLY A 224 0.41 -5.03 -11.25
N ASP A 225 -0.62 -4.44 -11.86
CA ASP A 225 -1.90 -4.19 -11.19
C ASP A 225 -2.65 -5.48 -10.81
N PRO A 226 -2.78 -6.52 -11.69
CA PRO A 226 -3.28 -7.83 -11.28
C PRO A 226 -2.49 -8.46 -10.14
N MET A 227 -1.17 -8.31 -10.14
CA MET A 227 -0.32 -8.84 -9.07
C MET A 227 -0.55 -8.12 -7.74
N ILE A 228 -0.71 -6.78 -7.74
CA ILE A 228 -1.06 -6.01 -6.53
C ILE A 228 -2.43 -6.46 -6.00
N LEU A 229 -3.43 -6.57 -6.89
CA LEU A 229 -4.78 -6.98 -6.45
C LEU A 229 -4.79 -8.40 -5.90
N ALA A 230 -4.01 -9.32 -6.48
CA ALA A 230 -3.82 -10.66 -5.92
C ALA A 230 -3.20 -10.61 -4.51
N ALA A 231 -2.14 -9.81 -4.32
CA ALA A 231 -1.50 -9.64 -3.02
C ALA A 231 -2.44 -9.01 -1.98
N LEU A 232 -3.26 -8.04 -2.38
CA LEU A 232 -4.34 -7.50 -1.54
C LEU A 232 -5.35 -8.59 -1.15
N GLY A 233 -5.72 -9.47 -2.09
CA GLY A 233 -6.60 -10.61 -1.84
C GLY A 233 -6.03 -11.59 -0.82
N PHE A 234 -4.72 -11.86 -0.85
CA PHE A 234 -4.03 -12.66 0.16
C PHE A 234 -3.99 -11.99 1.55
N CYS A 235 -4.11 -10.66 1.61
CA CYS A 235 -4.19 -9.94 2.88
C CYS A 235 -5.63 -9.80 3.41
N LEU A 236 -6.59 -9.51 2.52
CA LEU A 236 -7.93 -9.04 2.87
C LEU A 236 -9.04 -10.06 2.59
N GLY A 237 -8.71 -11.22 1.99
CA GLY A 237 -9.71 -12.19 1.55
C GLY A 237 -10.48 -11.75 0.29
N TRP A 238 -11.33 -12.66 -0.24
CA TRP A 238 -12.02 -12.42 -1.51
C TRP A 238 -13.15 -11.39 -1.40
N GLN A 239 -13.79 -11.29 -0.23
CA GLN A 239 -14.95 -10.41 0.00
C GLN A 239 -14.59 -8.93 -0.12
N ALA A 240 -13.38 -8.54 0.27
CA ALA A 240 -12.90 -7.17 0.17
C ALA A 240 -12.52 -6.75 -1.25
N MET A 241 -12.30 -7.70 -2.18
CA MET A 241 -11.74 -7.40 -3.50
C MET A 241 -12.66 -6.60 -4.43
N PRO A 242 -13.98 -6.89 -4.53
CA PRO A 242 -14.88 -6.05 -5.32
C PRO A 242 -14.92 -4.60 -4.84
N LEU A 243 -14.95 -4.40 -3.52
CA LEU A 243 -14.92 -3.07 -2.91
C LEU A 243 -13.59 -2.36 -3.16
N THR A 244 -12.47 -3.06 -2.99
CA THR A 244 -11.12 -2.55 -3.26
C THR A 244 -11.01 -2.05 -4.70
N LEU A 245 -11.41 -2.86 -5.67
CA LEU A 245 -11.34 -2.51 -7.09
C LEU A 245 -12.29 -1.36 -7.43
N PHE A 246 -13.50 -1.35 -6.87
CA PHE A 246 -14.46 -0.26 -7.05
C PHE A 246 -13.90 1.06 -6.51
N LEU A 247 -13.40 1.09 -5.26
CA LEU A 247 -12.82 2.29 -4.66
C LEU A 247 -11.60 2.77 -5.44
N ALA A 248 -10.71 1.85 -5.84
CA ALA A 248 -9.54 2.19 -6.66
C ALA A 248 -9.94 2.83 -7.99
N SER A 249 -10.97 2.29 -8.65
CA SER A 249 -11.46 2.79 -9.94
C SER A 249 -12.10 4.17 -9.80
N VAL A 250 -12.91 4.39 -8.77
CA VAL A 250 -13.54 5.70 -8.50
C VAL A 250 -12.49 6.75 -8.19
N ILE A 251 -11.58 6.46 -7.25
CA ILE A 251 -10.53 7.40 -6.84
C ILE A 251 -9.60 7.70 -8.01
N GLY A 252 -9.17 6.66 -8.74
CA GLY A 252 -8.30 6.80 -9.90
C GLY A 252 -8.95 7.63 -11.01
N SER A 253 -10.24 7.41 -11.28
CA SER A 253 -11.00 8.20 -12.26
C SER A 253 -11.10 9.67 -11.87
N VAL A 254 -11.45 9.96 -10.60
CA VAL A 254 -11.55 11.34 -10.11
C VAL A 254 -10.20 12.05 -10.21
N ILE A 255 -9.14 11.42 -9.71
CA ILE A 255 -7.80 12.00 -9.74
C ILE A 255 -7.31 12.15 -11.18
N GLY A 256 -7.51 11.16 -12.04
CA GLY A 256 -7.15 11.23 -13.45
C GLY A 256 -7.83 12.37 -14.19
N ILE A 257 -9.15 12.58 -13.96
CA ILE A 257 -9.91 13.69 -14.54
C ILE A 257 -9.36 15.02 -14.04
N VAL A 258 -9.07 15.17 -12.75
CA VAL A 258 -8.51 16.40 -12.17
C VAL A 258 -7.14 16.70 -12.74
N LEU A 259 -6.23 15.72 -12.81
CA LEU A 259 -4.90 15.88 -13.36
C LEU A 259 -4.95 16.27 -14.86
N LYS A 260 -5.86 15.67 -15.61
CA LYS A 260 -6.09 16.00 -17.02
C LYS A 260 -6.64 17.44 -17.18
N ALA A 261 -7.62 17.82 -16.37
CA ALA A 261 -8.23 19.15 -16.38
C ALA A 261 -7.23 20.26 -15.99
N THR A 262 -6.31 19.96 -15.06
CA THR A 262 -5.25 20.90 -14.61
C THR A 262 -4.03 20.93 -15.53
N GLY A 263 -3.96 20.05 -16.55
CA GLY A 263 -2.84 19.97 -17.48
C GLY A 263 -1.55 19.38 -16.88
N GLN A 264 -1.63 18.78 -15.70
CA GLN A 264 -0.45 18.22 -14.99
C GLN A 264 0.07 16.89 -15.58
N LEU A 265 -0.65 16.32 -16.55
CA LEU A 265 -0.26 15.08 -17.21
C LEU A 265 0.62 15.28 -18.46
N LYS A 266 0.83 16.54 -18.89
CA LYS A 266 1.59 16.86 -20.10
C LYS A 266 3.10 16.94 -19.84
N ASP A 267 3.87 16.68 -20.87
CA ASP A 267 5.33 16.88 -20.93
C ASP A 267 6.14 16.02 -19.93
N ARG A 268 5.80 14.76 -19.80
CA ARG A 268 6.63 13.81 -19.06
C ARG A 268 7.77 13.35 -19.94
N GLY A 269 9.00 13.62 -19.47
CA GLY A 269 10.21 13.09 -20.08
C GLY A 269 10.41 11.59 -19.76
N PRO A 270 11.51 10.97 -20.21
CA PRO A 270 11.86 9.59 -19.88
C PRO A 270 11.97 9.41 -18.36
N ILE A 271 11.60 8.21 -17.87
CA ILE A 271 11.59 7.89 -16.44
C ILE A 271 13.00 7.93 -15.85
N SER A 272 14.00 7.53 -16.62
CA SER A 272 15.44 7.63 -16.28
C SER A 272 16.30 7.68 -17.53
N ASP A 273 17.56 8.12 -17.37
CA ASP A 273 18.54 8.14 -18.47
C ASP A 273 18.82 6.74 -19.02
N ASP A 274 18.68 5.70 -18.18
CA ASP A 274 18.91 4.29 -18.55
C ASP A 274 17.66 3.61 -19.15
N ASP A 275 16.48 4.26 -19.05
CA ASP A 275 15.21 3.75 -19.55
C ASP A 275 14.51 4.82 -20.38
N PRO A 276 14.68 4.77 -21.70
CA PRO A 276 14.11 5.78 -22.62
C PRO A 276 12.59 5.66 -22.78
N TRP A 277 11.93 4.70 -22.10
CA TRP A 277 10.49 4.59 -22.18
C TRP A 277 9.80 5.82 -21.57
N ILE A 278 8.94 6.43 -22.34
CA ILE A 278 8.16 7.60 -21.94
C ILE A 278 6.72 7.13 -21.72
N PRO A 279 6.15 7.36 -20.52
CA PRO A 279 4.74 7.04 -20.29
C PRO A 279 3.85 7.91 -21.22
N PRO A 280 2.73 7.34 -21.72
CA PRO A 280 1.77 8.15 -22.46
C PRO A 280 1.33 9.39 -21.67
N ASP A 281 1.09 10.53 -22.35
CA ASP A 281 0.72 11.81 -21.71
C ASP A 281 -0.50 11.71 -20.78
N ASP A 282 -1.42 10.81 -21.09
CA ASP A 282 -2.63 10.57 -20.30
C ASP A 282 -2.47 9.42 -19.25
N ALA A 283 -1.29 8.80 -19.14
CA ALA A 283 -1.09 7.66 -18.26
C ALA A 283 -1.02 8.09 -16.79
N VAL A 284 -1.77 7.41 -15.95
CA VAL A 284 -1.69 7.53 -14.49
C VAL A 284 -1.47 6.11 -13.92
N PRO A 285 -0.44 5.89 -13.08
CA PRO A 285 -0.21 4.58 -12.50
C PRO A 285 -1.41 4.18 -11.63
N PHE A 286 -1.90 2.95 -11.78
CA PHE A 286 -3.12 2.49 -11.10
C PHE A 286 -2.82 1.85 -9.73
N GLY A 287 -1.59 1.38 -9.52
CA GLY A 287 -1.16 0.75 -8.27
C GLY A 287 -1.43 1.57 -7.01
N PRO A 288 -1.14 2.89 -6.96
CA PRO A 288 -1.46 3.74 -5.82
C PRO A 288 -2.95 3.77 -5.46
N PHE A 289 -3.83 3.69 -6.46
CA PHE A 289 -5.28 3.67 -6.22
C PHE A 289 -5.75 2.31 -5.72
N LEU A 290 -5.16 1.21 -6.22
CA LEU A 290 -5.37 -0.12 -5.66
C LEU A 290 -4.91 -0.20 -4.21
N ALA A 291 -3.75 0.36 -3.89
CA ALA A 291 -3.24 0.43 -2.53
C ALA A 291 -4.18 1.20 -1.61
N LEU A 292 -4.63 2.39 -2.03
CA LEU A 292 -5.57 3.21 -1.25
C LEU A 292 -6.93 2.52 -1.11
N GLY A 293 -7.45 1.91 -2.20
CA GLY A 293 -8.68 1.12 -2.17
C GLY A 293 -8.60 -0.05 -1.19
N GLY A 294 -7.46 -0.77 -1.17
CA GLY A 294 -7.21 -1.85 -0.23
C GLY A 294 -7.14 -1.37 1.22
N VAL A 295 -6.48 -0.25 1.49
CA VAL A 295 -6.46 0.34 2.84
C VAL A 295 -7.87 0.75 3.27
N LEU A 296 -8.64 1.41 2.41
CA LEU A 296 -10.01 1.79 2.72
C LEU A 296 -10.93 0.59 2.93
N ALA A 297 -10.77 -0.47 2.13
CA ALA A 297 -11.51 -1.72 2.33
C ALA A 297 -11.14 -2.39 3.65
N ALA A 298 -9.87 -2.38 4.06
CA ALA A 298 -9.41 -2.91 5.34
C ALA A 298 -9.98 -2.17 6.55
N PHE A 299 -10.24 -0.85 6.43
CA PHE A 299 -10.76 -0.05 7.56
C PHE A 299 -12.27 0.07 7.59
N PHE A 300 -12.90 0.11 6.43
CA PHE A 300 -14.32 0.47 6.29
C PHE A 300 -15.15 -0.60 5.58
N GLY A 301 -14.53 -1.70 5.14
CA GLY A 301 -15.19 -2.75 4.36
C GLY A 301 -16.44 -3.28 5.05
N ASP A 302 -16.33 -3.66 6.32
CA ASP A 302 -17.44 -4.21 7.10
C ASP A 302 -18.58 -3.21 7.25
N ALA A 303 -18.27 -1.94 7.57
CA ALA A 303 -19.26 -0.88 7.72
C ALA A 303 -19.95 -0.53 6.39
N ILE A 304 -19.21 -0.61 5.29
CA ILE A 304 -19.75 -0.37 3.94
C ILE A 304 -20.64 -1.54 3.52
N HIS A 305 -20.20 -2.77 3.70
CA HIS A 305 -20.99 -3.97 3.40
C HIS A 305 -22.29 -4.01 4.21
N ALA A 306 -22.21 -3.78 5.51
CA ALA A 306 -23.40 -3.76 6.38
C ALA A 306 -24.46 -2.71 5.97
N ARG A 307 -24.06 -1.63 5.30
CA ARG A 307 -24.98 -0.58 4.83
C ARG A 307 -25.44 -0.77 3.39
N LEU A 308 -24.54 -1.25 2.51
CA LEU A 308 -24.85 -1.37 1.07
C LEU A 308 -25.64 -2.62 0.73
N LEU A 309 -25.37 -3.76 1.33
CA LEU A 309 -26.04 -5.02 1.03
C LEU A 309 -27.56 -4.94 1.21
N PRO A 310 -28.10 -4.36 2.29
CA PRO A 310 -29.54 -4.16 2.43
C PRO A 310 -30.14 -3.26 1.35
N LEU A 311 -29.41 -2.19 0.95
CA LEU A 311 -29.89 -1.26 -0.09
C LEU A 311 -29.98 -1.88 -1.48
N LEU A 312 -29.14 -2.89 -1.74
CA LEU A 312 -29.15 -3.63 -3.00
C LEU A 312 -30.16 -4.80 -3.03
N GLY A 313 -30.97 -4.96 -1.97
CA GLY A 313 -31.88 -6.09 -1.82
C GLY A 313 -31.16 -7.43 -1.57
N LEU A 314 -29.87 -7.38 -1.28
CA LEU A 314 -29.03 -8.51 -0.89
C LEU A 314 -29.00 -8.66 0.64
N GLY A 315 -30.00 -8.07 1.31
CA GLY A 315 -30.19 -8.10 2.74
C GLY A 315 -30.35 -9.51 3.27
N ASP A 316 -29.75 -9.76 4.45
CA ASP A 316 -29.82 -10.98 5.23
C ASP A 316 -29.27 -12.25 4.55
N GLY A 317 -28.29 -12.08 3.72
CA GLY A 317 -27.41 -13.18 3.37
C GLY A 317 -26.71 -13.69 4.63
N GLY A 318 -27.47 -14.45 5.47
CA GLY A 318 -27.00 -15.07 6.72
C GLY A 318 -25.80 -16.03 6.58
N VAL A 319 -25.16 -16.01 5.42
CA VAL A 319 -23.90 -16.67 5.12
C VAL A 319 -22.74 -15.66 5.22
N LEU A 320 -22.93 -14.38 4.91
CA LEU A 320 -21.87 -13.35 4.96
C LEU A 320 -21.71 -12.75 6.37
N LEU A 321 -22.82 -12.58 7.12
CA LEU A 321 -22.77 -11.99 8.46
C LEU A 321 -22.42 -13.00 9.58
N ARG A 322 -22.54 -14.32 9.36
CA ARG A 322 -22.09 -15.34 10.33
C ARG A 322 -20.57 -15.42 10.50
N TYR A 323 -19.81 -14.74 9.65
CA TYR A 323 -18.36 -14.62 9.76
C TYR A 323 -17.93 -13.27 10.35
N LEU A 324 -18.87 -12.40 10.76
CA LEU A 324 -18.58 -11.07 11.28
C LEU A 324 -18.98 -10.90 12.77
N GLU A 325 -19.60 -11.91 13.40
CA GLU A 325 -19.77 -12.05 14.84
C GLU A 325 -18.62 -12.85 15.44
#